data_7503761d9713eb864ed142005023bc65
#
_entry.id   7503761d9713eb864ed142005023bc65
#
_cell.length_a   1.000
_cell.length_b   1.000
_cell.length_c   1.000
_cell.angle_alpha   90.00
_cell.angle_beta   90.00
_cell.angle_gamma   90.00
#
_symmetry.space_group_name_H-M   'P 1'
#
loop_
_entity.id
_entity.type
_entity.pdbx_description
1 polymer ?
#
loop_
_entity_poly.entity_id
_entity_poly.type
_entity_poly.pdbx_seq_one_letter_code
_entity_poly.pdbx_strand_id
1 'polypeptide(L)'
;MFNSFGNILRLTSFGESHGKGIGGVIDGFPAGIRIDMDFVQAELNRRRPGQSLITTARKEGDKVEFLSGIFEGKSTGCPIGFIVWNENQHSSDYDNMKEVYRPSHADYTYKVKYGIRDYRGGGRSSARETISRVVAGALAKQALRQLGVRITAYTSQVGPIRLEENYTAYDLDLIDTNPVRCPDPVKAKEMEELIFKIKGEGDTIGGVVTCVIKGCPIGLGQPVFGKLHASLASAMLSINAAKAFEYGDGFKGLKQKGSEQNDVFFNNCGRIETKTNHSGGIQSGISNGQDIFFRVAFKPVATVLMEQHTVNIDGIDTTLKARGRHDPCVLPRAVPIVEAMAAMTILDFYLIDRTTQL
;
A
#
# COMPACT_ATOMS: atom_id res chain seq x y z
N MET A 1 17.74 -3.18 -12.35
CA MET A 1 17.40 -3.41 -10.93
C MET A 1 16.18 -2.58 -10.58
N PHE A 2 15.28 -3.11 -9.74
CA PHE A 2 13.93 -2.59 -9.55
C PHE A 2 13.80 -1.81 -8.24
N ASN A 3 14.54 -0.69 -8.08
CA ASN A 3 14.37 0.24 -6.97
C ASN A 3 13.61 1.52 -7.37
N SER A 4 13.10 1.55 -8.61
CA SER A 4 12.31 2.65 -9.15
C SER A 4 10.94 2.12 -9.57
N PHE A 5 9.90 2.94 -9.36
CA PHE A 5 8.51 2.69 -9.73
C PHE A 5 8.00 3.88 -10.54
N GLY A 6 7.15 3.61 -11.55
CA GLY A 6 6.55 4.61 -12.44
C GLY A 6 7.30 4.83 -13.74
N ASN A 7 6.69 5.56 -14.67
CA ASN A 7 7.22 5.84 -16.01
C ASN A 7 7.63 7.31 -16.13
N ILE A 8 6.68 8.25 -16.14
CA ILE A 8 6.92 9.71 -16.11
C ILE A 8 7.10 10.14 -14.65
N LEU A 9 6.08 9.91 -13.81
CA LEU A 9 6.21 10.09 -12.38
C LEU A 9 6.99 8.91 -11.80
N ARG A 10 8.24 9.12 -11.46
CA ARG A 10 9.13 8.04 -11.00
C ARG A 10 9.60 8.25 -9.58
N LEU A 11 9.40 7.24 -8.74
CA LEU A 11 10.01 7.15 -7.41
C LEU A 11 11.20 6.20 -7.45
N THR A 12 12.38 6.66 -7.10
CA THR A 12 13.54 5.80 -6.76
C THR A 12 13.74 5.84 -5.26
N SER A 13 13.59 4.69 -4.57
CA SER A 13 13.71 4.60 -3.11
C SER A 13 15.01 3.95 -2.67
N PHE A 14 15.53 4.36 -1.50
CA PHE A 14 16.74 3.83 -0.88
C PHE A 14 16.61 3.73 0.65
N GLY A 15 17.58 3.10 1.27
CA GLY A 15 17.65 2.93 2.73
C GLY A 15 17.05 1.62 3.23
N GLU A 16 17.43 1.23 4.45
CA GLU A 16 17.08 -0.02 5.12
C GLU A 16 16.47 0.24 6.50
N SER A 17 15.74 -0.78 7.01
CA SER A 17 15.02 -0.66 8.29
C SER A 17 15.93 -0.40 9.51
N HIS A 18 17.19 -0.80 9.44
CA HIS A 18 18.22 -0.60 10.46
C HIS A 18 19.44 0.18 9.92
N GLY A 19 19.30 0.82 8.74
CA GLY A 19 20.24 1.83 8.25
C GLY A 19 19.99 3.19 8.92
N LYS A 20 20.70 4.23 8.44
CA LYS A 20 20.55 5.60 8.97
C LYS A 20 19.18 6.21 8.71
N GLY A 21 18.57 5.90 7.56
CA GLY A 21 17.28 6.45 7.16
C GLY A 21 16.68 5.75 5.95
N ILE A 22 15.46 6.12 5.63
CA ILE A 22 14.73 5.74 4.40
C ILE A 22 14.49 7.02 3.61
N GLY A 23 14.81 7.01 2.32
CA GLY A 23 14.59 8.17 1.47
C GLY A 23 14.19 7.80 0.05
N GLY A 24 14.04 8.81 -0.75
CA GLY A 24 13.73 8.66 -2.17
C GLY A 24 13.96 9.93 -2.95
N VAL A 25 13.98 9.74 -4.27
CA VAL A 25 13.92 10.81 -5.26
C VAL A 25 12.66 10.60 -6.09
N ILE A 26 11.82 11.63 -6.16
CA ILE A 26 10.63 11.66 -7.02
C ILE A 26 10.99 12.54 -8.22
N ASP A 27 10.97 11.96 -9.40
CA ASP A 27 11.22 12.65 -10.66
C ASP A 27 9.93 12.71 -11.50
N GLY A 28 9.84 13.69 -12.41
CA GLY A 28 8.67 13.88 -13.27
C GLY A 28 7.40 14.39 -12.54
N PHE A 29 7.54 14.90 -11.32
CA PHE A 29 6.41 15.52 -10.62
C PHE A 29 6.12 16.91 -11.21
N PRO A 30 4.84 17.25 -11.53
CA PRO A 30 4.49 18.51 -12.17
C PRO A 30 4.94 19.74 -11.35
N ALA A 31 5.40 20.79 -12.06
CA ALA A 31 5.73 22.07 -11.43
C ALA A 31 4.49 22.84 -11.01
N GLY A 32 4.65 23.71 -10.01
CA GLY A 32 3.62 24.66 -9.56
C GLY A 32 2.56 24.07 -8.63
N ILE A 33 2.62 22.78 -8.30
CA ILE A 33 1.71 22.16 -7.33
C ILE A 33 2.05 22.68 -5.92
N ARG A 34 1.07 23.24 -5.24
CA ARG A 34 1.21 23.64 -3.84
C ARG A 34 1.32 22.40 -2.97
N ILE A 35 2.37 22.32 -2.17
CA ILE A 35 2.67 21.19 -1.29
C ILE A 35 2.25 21.55 0.14
N ASP A 36 1.24 20.86 0.64
CA ASP A 36 0.84 20.86 2.03
C ASP A 36 1.70 19.85 2.79
N MET A 37 2.65 20.35 3.58
CA MET A 37 3.59 19.55 4.36
C MET A 37 2.90 18.82 5.51
N ASP A 38 1.88 19.43 6.11
CA ASP A 38 1.12 18.84 7.21
C ASP A 38 0.32 17.64 6.70
N PHE A 39 -0.22 17.73 5.48
CA PHE A 39 -0.86 16.58 4.83
C PHE A 39 0.13 15.45 4.58
N VAL A 40 1.35 15.73 4.10
CA VAL A 40 2.37 14.68 3.90
C VAL A 40 2.70 14.00 5.23
N GLN A 41 2.88 14.78 6.29
CA GLN A 41 3.17 14.25 7.63
C GLN A 41 1.97 13.47 8.20
N ALA A 42 0.74 13.91 7.96
CA ALA A 42 -0.46 13.16 8.35
C ALA A 42 -0.54 11.78 7.68
N GLU A 43 -0.25 11.69 6.38
CA GLU A 43 -0.18 10.40 5.67
C GLU A 43 0.92 9.47 6.24
N LEU A 44 2.09 10.02 6.56
CA LEU A 44 3.15 9.28 7.26
C LEU A 44 2.70 8.82 8.66
N ASN A 45 1.99 9.67 9.40
CA ASN A 45 1.43 9.32 10.71
C ASN A 45 0.42 8.17 10.61
N ARG A 46 -0.39 8.12 9.55
CA ARG A 46 -1.30 6.98 9.27
C ARG A 46 -0.54 5.67 9.01
N ARG A 47 0.70 5.73 8.47
CA ARG A 47 1.54 4.56 8.17
C ARG A 47 2.43 4.13 9.34
N ARG A 48 2.90 5.05 10.17
CA ARG A 48 3.94 4.80 11.19
C ARG A 48 3.58 3.66 12.14
N PRO A 49 4.57 2.99 12.76
CA PRO A 49 4.34 2.01 13.82
C PRO A 49 3.86 2.68 15.11
N GLY A 50 3.30 1.90 16.03
CA GLY A 50 2.97 2.39 17.39
C GLY A 50 1.77 3.33 17.48
N GLN A 51 0.80 3.22 16.55
CA GLN A 51 -0.37 4.09 16.50
C GLN A 51 -1.47 3.69 17.50
N SER A 52 -1.55 2.41 17.85
CA SER A 52 -2.61 1.85 18.69
C SER A 52 -2.17 0.56 19.39
N LEU A 53 -3.00 0.05 20.27
CA LEU A 53 -2.76 -1.21 20.98
C LEU A 53 -2.69 -2.44 20.06
N ILE A 54 -3.30 -2.38 18.90
CA ILE A 54 -3.31 -3.45 17.88
C ILE A 54 -2.17 -3.35 16.86
N THR A 55 -1.23 -2.42 17.05
CA THR A 55 -0.01 -2.30 16.23
C THR A 55 1.23 -2.62 17.04
N THR A 56 2.40 -2.64 16.38
CA THR A 56 3.69 -2.84 17.05
C THR A 56 3.97 -1.77 18.09
N ALA A 57 4.69 -2.12 19.15
CA ALA A 57 5.12 -1.20 20.20
C ALA A 57 6.31 -0.30 19.80
N ARG A 58 6.90 -0.47 18.60
CA ARG A 58 7.95 0.41 18.07
C ARG A 58 7.38 1.81 17.89
N LYS A 59 8.12 2.83 18.33
CA LYS A 59 7.72 4.24 18.16
C LYS A 59 8.74 4.93 17.27
N GLU A 60 8.26 5.56 16.21
CA GLU A 60 9.06 6.36 15.27
C GLU A 60 8.32 7.66 14.99
N GLY A 61 9.05 8.75 14.87
CA GLY A 61 8.48 10.05 14.50
C GLY A 61 8.10 10.11 13.02
N ASP A 62 8.82 9.37 12.19
CA ASP A 62 8.69 9.34 10.71
C ASP A 62 8.60 10.76 10.11
N LYS A 63 9.36 11.72 10.68
CA LYS A 63 9.41 13.09 10.19
C LYS A 63 10.15 13.16 8.87
N VAL A 64 9.46 13.63 7.83
CA VAL A 64 10.07 13.79 6.50
C VAL A 64 10.85 15.10 6.41
N GLU A 65 12.04 15.05 5.83
CA GLU A 65 12.88 16.17 5.45
C GLU A 65 13.00 16.22 3.93
N PHE A 66 12.55 17.30 3.30
CA PHE A 66 12.71 17.52 1.87
C PHE A 66 14.02 18.26 1.60
N LEU A 67 14.80 17.74 0.66
CA LEU A 67 16.15 18.21 0.35
C LEU A 67 16.20 19.05 -0.93
N SER A 68 15.23 18.87 -1.84
CA SER A 68 15.17 19.56 -3.14
C SER A 68 13.77 19.50 -3.74
N GLY A 69 13.56 20.25 -4.84
CA GLY A 69 12.38 20.17 -5.68
C GLY A 69 11.16 20.94 -5.16
N ILE A 70 11.28 21.65 -4.06
CA ILE A 70 10.23 22.50 -3.47
C ILE A 70 10.79 23.90 -3.20
N PHE A 71 10.10 24.93 -3.67
CA PHE A 71 10.42 26.33 -3.44
C PHE A 71 9.16 27.11 -3.09
N GLU A 72 9.19 27.88 -2.01
CA GLU A 72 8.04 28.66 -1.50
C GLU A 72 6.73 27.83 -1.38
N GLY A 73 6.87 26.57 -0.94
CA GLY A 73 5.75 25.66 -0.77
C GLY A 73 5.15 25.11 -2.07
N LYS A 74 5.84 25.24 -3.20
CA LYS A 74 5.42 24.70 -4.51
C LYS A 74 6.49 23.79 -5.09
N SER A 75 6.06 22.77 -5.84
CA SER A 75 6.96 21.94 -6.64
C SER A 75 7.59 22.75 -7.78
N THR A 76 8.88 22.49 -8.04
CA THR A 76 9.65 23.23 -9.07
C THR A 76 9.67 22.53 -10.43
N GLY A 77 9.20 21.26 -10.51
CA GLY A 77 9.38 20.39 -11.67
C GLY A 77 10.74 19.70 -11.72
N CYS A 78 11.65 20.04 -10.81
CA CYS A 78 12.93 19.35 -10.63
C CYS A 78 12.76 18.15 -9.66
N PRO A 79 13.73 17.21 -9.61
CA PRO A 79 13.64 16.06 -8.72
C PRO A 79 13.43 16.47 -7.25
N ILE A 80 12.43 15.86 -6.61
CA ILE A 80 12.12 16.05 -5.20
C ILE A 80 12.86 14.98 -4.40
N GLY A 81 13.97 15.38 -3.76
CA GLY A 81 14.72 14.53 -2.85
C GLY A 81 14.17 14.65 -1.43
N PHE A 82 14.06 13.54 -0.72
CA PHE A 82 13.62 13.52 0.67
C PHE A 82 14.26 12.37 1.47
N ILE A 83 14.27 12.53 2.79
CA ILE A 83 14.73 11.52 3.74
C ILE A 83 13.87 11.53 5.01
N VAL A 84 13.75 10.35 5.63
CA VAL A 84 13.21 10.13 6.98
C VAL A 84 14.25 9.35 7.77
N TRP A 85 14.73 9.92 8.85
CA TRP A 85 15.76 9.32 9.70
C TRP A 85 15.18 8.21 10.58
N ASN A 86 15.99 7.16 10.82
CA ASN A 86 15.62 6.11 11.76
C ASN A 86 16.07 6.53 13.18
N GLU A 87 15.12 6.57 14.13
CA GLU A 87 15.37 7.06 15.50
C GLU A 87 15.37 5.94 16.55
N ASN A 88 14.55 4.88 16.35
CA ASN A 88 14.30 3.85 17.37
C ASN A 88 14.54 2.43 16.85
N GLN A 89 15.74 2.20 16.29
CA GLN A 89 16.19 0.89 15.84
C GLN A 89 16.94 0.17 16.99
N HIS A 90 16.50 -1.06 17.34
CA HIS A 90 17.17 -1.92 18.31
C HIS A 90 17.72 -3.15 17.58
N SER A 91 19.00 -3.09 17.17
CA SER A 91 19.61 -4.15 16.36
C SER A 91 19.84 -5.43 17.18
N SER A 92 20.02 -5.32 18.50
CA SER A 92 20.16 -6.47 19.43
C SER A 92 18.91 -7.37 19.50
N ASP A 93 17.72 -6.85 19.15
CA ASP A 93 16.49 -7.66 19.11
C ASP A 93 16.54 -8.80 18.08
N TYR A 94 17.55 -8.78 17.18
CA TYR A 94 17.69 -9.72 16.06
C TYR A 94 18.87 -10.68 16.19
N ASP A 95 19.64 -10.66 17.29
CA ASP A 95 20.85 -11.48 17.45
C ASP A 95 20.54 -12.98 17.40
N ASN A 96 19.39 -13.41 17.97
CA ASN A 96 18.95 -14.81 17.91
C ASN A 96 18.48 -15.27 16.51
N MET A 97 18.39 -14.35 15.53
CA MET A 97 17.99 -14.64 14.15
C MET A 97 19.16 -14.59 13.17
N LYS A 98 20.39 -14.34 13.68
CA LYS A 98 21.60 -14.19 12.86
C LYS A 98 21.91 -15.48 12.08
N GLU A 99 21.81 -16.61 12.73
CA GLU A 99 22.20 -17.92 12.19
C GLU A 99 21.01 -18.81 11.80
N VAL A 100 19.78 -18.26 11.82
CA VAL A 100 18.55 -19.02 11.58
C VAL A 100 17.70 -18.32 10.52
N TYR A 101 16.97 -19.07 9.72
CA TYR A 101 16.04 -18.51 8.75
C TYR A 101 14.62 -18.49 9.31
N ARG A 102 14.00 -17.31 9.36
CA ARG A 102 12.59 -17.19 9.78
C ARG A 102 11.66 -17.81 8.73
N PRO A 103 10.72 -18.67 9.11
CA PRO A 103 9.73 -19.22 8.19
C PRO A 103 8.97 -18.10 7.45
N SER A 104 8.77 -18.27 6.14
CA SER A 104 8.06 -17.31 5.26
C SER A 104 8.61 -15.88 5.23
N HIS A 105 9.82 -15.63 5.78
CA HIS A 105 10.53 -14.35 5.71
C HIS A 105 11.55 -14.35 4.56
N ALA A 106 12.07 -13.18 4.20
CA ALA A 106 13.03 -13.02 3.11
C ALA A 106 14.46 -13.50 3.42
N ASP A 107 14.74 -14.00 4.62
CA ASP A 107 16.10 -14.29 5.11
C ASP A 107 16.87 -15.23 4.19
N TYR A 108 16.29 -16.38 3.85
CA TYR A 108 16.91 -17.38 2.98
C TYR A 108 17.07 -16.86 1.55
N THR A 109 16.01 -16.29 0.98
CA THR A 109 16.01 -15.80 -0.41
C THR A 109 16.98 -14.64 -0.61
N TYR A 110 17.15 -13.77 0.40
CA TYR A 110 18.17 -12.70 0.37
C TYR A 110 19.59 -13.27 0.41
N LYS A 111 19.85 -14.22 1.32
CA LYS A 111 21.17 -14.86 1.43
C LYS A 111 21.58 -15.54 0.13
N VAL A 112 20.66 -16.28 -0.49
CA VAL A 112 20.94 -16.99 -1.75
C VAL A 112 21.13 -16.00 -2.90
N LYS A 113 20.27 -14.99 -3.00
CA LYS A 113 20.28 -14.05 -4.13
C LYS A 113 21.48 -13.11 -4.12
N TYR A 114 21.85 -12.58 -2.94
CA TYR A 114 22.86 -11.52 -2.82
C TYR A 114 24.19 -11.99 -2.21
N GLY A 115 24.25 -13.23 -1.72
CA GLY A 115 25.43 -13.78 -1.02
C GLY A 115 25.64 -13.21 0.40
N ILE A 116 24.97 -12.11 0.73
CA ILE A 116 25.03 -11.43 2.02
C ILE A 116 23.61 -11.10 2.51
N ARG A 117 23.41 -11.15 3.81
CA ARG A 117 22.18 -10.76 4.49
C ARG A 117 22.52 -9.88 5.70
N ASP A 118 21.95 -8.70 5.80
CA ASP A 118 21.85 -7.98 7.06
C ASP A 118 20.73 -8.62 7.89
N TYR A 119 21.10 -9.33 8.95
CA TYR A 119 20.15 -10.03 9.82
C TYR A 119 19.34 -9.08 10.73
N ARG A 120 19.76 -7.82 10.85
CA ARG A 120 19.10 -6.80 11.66
C ARG A 120 17.82 -6.34 10.99
N GLY A 121 16.72 -6.99 11.31
CA GLY A 121 15.42 -6.71 10.71
C GLY A 121 15.22 -7.31 9.32
N GLY A 122 14.55 -6.60 8.42
CA GLY A 122 14.23 -7.06 7.06
C GLY A 122 14.96 -6.27 5.95
N GLY A 123 15.86 -5.35 6.30
CA GLY A 123 16.55 -4.51 5.30
C GLY A 123 15.57 -3.81 4.37
N ARG A 124 15.78 -3.94 3.04
CA ARG A 124 14.88 -3.44 1.99
C ARG A 124 13.55 -4.19 1.89
N SER A 125 13.44 -5.42 2.40
CA SER A 125 12.19 -6.19 2.44
C SER A 125 11.30 -5.82 3.63
N SER A 126 11.74 -4.94 4.50
CA SER A 126 10.96 -4.46 5.64
C SER A 126 9.83 -3.51 5.18
N ALA A 127 8.68 -3.58 5.86
CA ALA A 127 7.60 -2.62 5.67
C ALA A 127 8.00 -1.15 5.93
N ARG A 128 9.20 -0.91 6.49
CA ARG A 128 9.71 0.45 6.69
C ARG A 128 10.05 1.16 5.38
N GLU A 129 10.43 0.43 4.31
CA GLU A 129 10.68 1.02 2.99
C GLU A 129 9.45 1.74 2.42
N THR A 130 8.24 1.37 2.86
CA THR A 130 6.98 1.99 2.43
C THR A 130 6.83 3.47 2.83
N ILE A 131 7.70 3.98 3.70
CA ILE A 131 7.83 5.43 3.98
C ILE A 131 7.97 6.20 2.66
N SER A 132 8.90 5.79 1.81
CA SER A 132 9.15 6.47 0.53
C SER A 132 7.92 6.45 -0.38
N ARG A 133 7.17 5.34 -0.38
CA ARG A 133 5.93 5.23 -1.16
C ARG A 133 4.86 6.18 -0.65
N VAL A 134 4.72 6.30 0.68
CA VAL A 134 3.70 7.18 1.29
C VAL A 134 4.04 8.66 1.07
N VAL A 135 5.32 9.06 1.14
CA VAL A 135 5.73 10.42 0.79
C VAL A 135 5.38 10.74 -0.65
N ALA A 136 5.79 9.89 -1.60
CA ALA A 136 5.50 10.10 -3.02
C ALA A 136 3.99 10.06 -3.31
N GLY A 137 3.26 9.13 -2.68
CA GLY A 137 1.80 9.04 -2.80
C GLY A 137 1.06 10.24 -2.21
N ALA A 138 1.55 10.81 -1.09
CA ALA A 138 0.98 12.02 -0.51
C ALA A 138 1.13 13.23 -1.44
N LEU A 139 2.27 13.37 -2.12
CA LEU A 139 2.44 14.38 -3.16
C LEU A 139 1.51 14.11 -4.36
N ALA A 140 1.44 12.86 -4.82
CA ALA A 140 0.56 12.47 -5.92
C ALA A 140 -0.92 12.73 -5.61
N LYS A 141 -1.38 12.43 -4.38
CA LYS A 141 -2.75 12.75 -3.93
C LYS A 141 -3.04 14.26 -4.01
N GLN A 142 -2.09 15.12 -3.65
CA GLN A 142 -2.27 16.57 -3.71
C GLN A 142 -2.40 17.07 -5.15
N ALA A 143 -1.62 16.53 -6.10
CA ALA A 143 -1.77 16.84 -7.51
C ALA A 143 -3.12 16.34 -8.06
N LEU A 144 -3.51 15.12 -7.72
CA LEU A 144 -4.77 14.49 -8.16
C LEU A 144 -6.02 15.20 -7.61
N ARG A 145 -5.98 15.76 -6.40
CA ARG A 145 -7.07 16.57 -5.84
C ARG A 145 -7.42 17.77 -6.71
N GLN A 146 -6.44 18.39 -7.39
CA GLN A 146 -6.70 19.50 -8.32
C GLN A 146 -7.50 19.04 -9.55
N LEU A 147 -7.49 17.75 -9.85
CA LEU A 147 -8.24 17.12 -10.94
C LEU A 147 -9.59 16.55 -10.46
N GLY A 148 -9.93 16.74 -9.18
CA GLY A 148 -11.15 16.16 -8.58
C GLY A 148 -11.05 14.66 -8.26
N VAL A 149 -9.86 14.06 -8.36
CA VAL A 149 -9.65 12.64 -8.05
C VAL A 149 -9.46 12.45 -6.55
N ARG A 150 -10.26 11.56 -5.94
CA ARG A 150 -10.16 11.14 -4.55
C ARG A 150 -9.85 9.65 -4.48
N ILE A 151 -8.85 9.28 -3.68
CA ILE A 151 -8.43 7.89 -3.44
C ILE A 151 -8.59 7.60 -1.97
N THR A 152 -9.35 6.56 -1.66
CA THR A 152 -9.66 6.15 -0.30
C THR A 152 -9.54 4.63 -0.19
N ALA A 153 -8.80 4.14 0.79
CA ALA A 153 -8.72 2.72 1.07
C ALA A 153 -9.13 2.43 2.51
N TYR A 154 -9.60 1.22 2.76
CA TYR A 154 -10.06 0.79 4.07
C TYR A 154 -9.86 -0.71 4.29
N THR A 155 -9.79 -1.11 5.53
CA THR A 155 -9.80 -2.53 5.91
C THR A 155 -11.19 -3.10 5.72
N SER A 156 -11.34 -4.01 4.77
CA SER A 156 -12.61 -4.67 4.45
C SER A 156 -12.70 -6.10 5.02
N GLN A 157 -11.59 -6.70 5.45
CA GLN A 157 -11.58 -8.00 6.09
C GLN A 157 -10.38 -8.17 7.02
N VAL A 158 -10.59 -8.80 8.19
CA VAL A 158 -9.53 -9.30 9.09
C VAL A 158 -9.86 -10.75 9.43
N GLY A 159 -9.00 -11.68 9.01
CA GLY A 159 -9.29 -13.10 9.17
C GLY A 159 -10.66 -13.48 8.62
N PRO A 160 -11.56 -14.09 9.44
CA PRO A 160 -12.91 -14.47 9.01
C PRO A 160 -13.92 -13.31 9.02
N ILE A 161 -13.62 -12.20 9.70
CA ILE A 161 -14.52 -11.05 9.82
C ILE A 161 -14.39 -10.17 8.58
N ARG A 162 -15.46 -10.01 7.82
CA ARG A 162 -15.47 -9.26 6.56
C ARG A 162 -16.69 -8.35 6.44
N LEU A 163 -16.53 -7.28 5.68
CA LEU A 163 -17.60 -6.41 5.20
C LEU A 163 -18.30 -7.02 3.98
N GLU A 164 -19.47 -6.52 3.66
CA GLU A 164 -20.07 -6.74 2.34
C GLU A 164 -19.22 -6.04 1.27
N GLU A 165 -19.20 -6.62 0.06
CA GLU A 165 -18.31 -6.13 -1.02
C GLU A 165 -18.82 -4.84 -1.69
N ASN A 166 -19.98 -4.33 -1.30
CA ASN A 166 -20.52 -3.09 -1.83
C ASN A 166 -19.95 -1.87 -1.08
N TYR A 167 -18.91 -1.23 -1.65
CA TYR A 167 -18.27 -0.06 -1.06
C TYR A 167 -19.22 1.15 -0.94
N THR A 168 -20.30 1.22 -1.76
CA THR A 168 -21.26 2.34 -1.74
C THR A 168 -22.19 2.29 -0.53
N ALA A 169 -22.25 1.16 0.17
CA ALA A 169 -23.04 0.99 1.40
C ALA A 169 -22.37 1.64 2.63
N TYR A 170 -21.12 2.10 2.52
CA TYR A 170 -20.34 2.58 3.65
C TYR A 170 -20.02 4.07 3.55
N ASP A 171 -20.06 4.76 4.69
CA ASP A 171 -19.48 6.10 4.82
C ASP A 171 -17.96 6.00 4.97
N LEU A 172 -17.26 6.32 3.90
CA LEU A 172 -15.80 6.23 3.86
C LEU A 172 -15.09 7.34 4.67
N ASP A 173 -15.80 8.35 5.17
CA ASP A 173 -15.23 9.36 6.06
C ASP A 173 -15.03 8.84 7.49
N LEU A 174 -15.64 7.69 7.83
CA LEU A 174 -15.49 7.02 9.13
C LEU A 174 -14.21 6.17 9.26
N ILE A 175 -13.46 5.98 8.18
CA ILE A 175 -12.30 5.06 8.13
C ILE A 175 -11.26 5.38 9.22
N ASP A 176 -10.91 6.64 9.40
CA ASP A 176 -9.88 7.06 10.34
C ASP A 176 -10.40 7.29 11.77
N THR A 177 -11.69 6.99 12.05
CA THR A 177 -12.29 7.11 13.38
C THR A 177 -11.98 5.92 14.31
N ASN A 178 -11.40 4.85 13.79
CA ASN A 178 -11.05 3.65 14.53
C ASN A 178 -9.66 3.12 14.14
N PRO A 179 -8.99 2.36 15.02
CA PRO A 179 -7.62 1.91 14.80
C PRO A 179 -7.47 0.84 13.70
N VAL A 180 -8.56 0.17 13.32
CA VAL A 180 -8.57 -0.85 12.26
C VAL A 180 -8.68 -0.21 10.87
N ARG A 181 -9.18 1.03 10.79
CA ARG A 181 -9.50 1.74 9.55
C ARG A 181 -10.60 1.04 8.74
N CYS A 182 -11.66 0.66 9.42
CA CYS A 182 -12.86 0.04 8.85
C CYS A 182 -14.01 1.05 8.86
N PRO A 183 -14.78 1.23 7.76
CA PRO A 183 -15.86 2.21 7.72
C PRO A 183 -17.13 1.78 8.48
N ASP A 184 -17.26 0.51 8.85
CA ASP A 184 -18.35 -0.02 9.67
C ASP A 184 -17.90 -0.08 11.14
N PRO A 185 -18.48 0.71 12.07
CA PRO A 185 -18.05 0.75 13.45
C PRO A 185 -18.24 -0.57 14.21
N VAL A 186 -19.27 -1.36 13.87
CA VAL A 186 -19.55 -2.65 14.50
C VAL A 186 -18.49 -3.65 14.09
N LYS A 187 -18.24 -3.77 12.79
CA LYS A 187 -17.21 -4.65 12.25
C LYS A 187 -15.79 -4.20 12.65
N ALA A 188 -15.55 -2.90 12.76
CA ALA A 188 -14.30 -2.36 13.26
C ALA A 188 -13.98 -2.89 14.68
N LYS A 189 -14.99 -2.88 15.57
CA LYS A 189 -14.83 -3.40 16.92
C LYS A 189 -14.57 -4.92 16.94
N GLU A 190 -15.34 -5.70 16.18
CA GLU A 190 -15.13 -7.15 16.06
C GLU A 190 -13.70 -7.47 15.56
N MET A 191 -13.23 -6.73 14.54
CA MET A 191 -11.89 -6.88 13.98
C MET A 191 -10.79 -6.49 14.98
N GLU A 192 -10.98 -5.41 15.73
CA GLU A 192 -10.05 -4.96 16.76
C GLU A 192 -9.91 -5.99 17.88
N GLU A 193 -11.03 -6.54 18.37
CA GLU A 193 -11.06 -7.58 19.38
C GLU A 193 -10.34 -8.85 18.90
N LEU A 194 -10.56 -9.25 17.64
CA LEU A 194 -9.87 -10.40 17.03
C LEU A 194 -8.35 -10.16 16.97
N ILE A 195 -7.90 -9.00 16.47
CA ILE A 195 -6.48 -8.68 16.40
C ILE A 195 -5.85 -8.68 17.79
N PHE A 196 -6.55 -8.12 18.78
CA PHE A 196 -6.07 -8.09 20.16
C PHE A 196 -5.93 -9.49 20.76
N LYS A 197 -6.90 -10.38 20.51
CA LYS A 197 -6.85 -11.80 20.92
C LYS A 197 -5.63 -12.50 20.31
N ILE A 198 -5.47 -12.42 18.99
CA ILE A 198 -4.35 -13.05 18.25
C ILE A 198 -3.00 -12.52 18.72
N LYS A 199 -2.91 -11.22 19.03
CA LYS A 199 -1.71 -10.62 19.63
C LYS A 199 -1.39 -11.24 20.98
N GLY A 200 -2.41 -11.49 21.82
CA GLY A 200 -2.26 -12.16 23.12
C GLY A 200 -1.74 -13.59 23.00
N GLU A 201 -2.08 -14.27 21.92
CA GLU A 201 -1.61 -15.62 21.58
C GLU A 201 -0.16 -15.62 21.03
N GLY A 202 0.42 -14.45 20.76
CA GLY A 202 1.75 -14.31 20.15
C GLY A 202 1.76 -14.63 18.66
N ASP A 203 0.60 -14.61 18.00
CA ASP A 203 0.41 -14.92 16.58
C ASP A 203 0.04 -13.66 15.78
N THR A 204 -0.24 -13.85 14.48
CA THR A 204 -0.54 -12.79 13.52
C THR A 204 -1.72 -13.17 12.63
N ILE A 205 -2.41 -12.17 12.09
CA ILE A 205 -3.54 -12.38 11.21
C ILE A 205 -3.48 -11.45 10.00
N GLY A 206 -3.91 -11.94 8.85
CA GLY A 206 -4.03 -11.21 7.59
C GLY A 206 -5.46 -10.75 7.31
N GLY A 207 -5.67 -10.24 6.11
CA GLY A 207 -6.99 -9.84 5.64
C GLY A 207 -6.94 -9.07 4.32
N VAL A 208 -7.90 -8.18 4.10
CA VAL A 208 -8.09 -7.47 2.82
C VAL A 208 -8.23 -5.97 3.05
N VAL A 209 -7.56 -5.21 2.20
CA VAL A 209 -7.76 -3.77 2.03
C VAL A 209 -8.51 -3.53 0.72
N THR A 210 -9.63 -2.81 0.78
CA THR A 210 -10.36 -2.32 -0.39
C THR A 210 -9.96 -0.88 -0.67
N CYS A 211 -9.75 -0.53 -1.94
CA CYS A 211 -9.47 0.82 -2.39
C CYS A 211 -10.50 1.28 -3.40
N VAL A 212 -10.95 2.52 -3.28
CA VAL A 212 -11.89 3.18 -4.19
C VAL A 212 -11.27 4.47 -4.70
N ILE A 213 -11.26 4.67 -6.01
CA ILE A 213 -10.79 5.87 -6.68
C ILE A 213 -11.99 6.52 -7.35
N LYS A 214 -12.39 7.70 -6.88
CA LYS A 214 -13.49 8.49 -7.42
C LYS A 214 -12.96 9.63 -8.27
N GLY A 215 -13.73 10.02 -9.30
CA GLY A 215 -13.39 11.14 -10.17
C GLY A 215 -12.21 10.87 -11.11
N CYS A 216 -11.84 9.61 -11.35
CA CYS A 216 -10.79 9.26 -12.28
C CYS A 216 -11.19 9.67 -13.71
N PRO A 217 -10.36 10.44 -14.45
CA PRO A 217 -10.63 10.77 -15.84
C PRO A 217 -10.79 9.53 -16.71
N ILE A 218 -11.57 9.64 -17.78
CA ILE A 218 -11.63 8.63 -18.84
C ILE A 218 -10.32 8.67 -19.61
N GLY A 219 -9.84 7.51 -20.08
CA GLY A 219 -8.72 7.43 -21.01
C GLY A 219 -7.39 6.99 -20.39
N LEU A 220 -7.31 6.86 -19.05
CA LEU A 220 -6.06 6.46 -18.40
C LEU A 220 -5.81 4.96 -18.58
N GLY A 221 -4.62 4.62 -19.08
CA GLY A 221 -4.22 3.25 -19.35
C GLY A 221 -4.03 2.97 -20.83
N GLN A 222 -3.65 1.73 -21.16
CA GLN A 222 -3.35 1.31 -22.53
C GLN A 222 -4.10 0.00 -22.87
N PRO A 223 -4.39 -0.27 -24.15
CA PRO A 223 -5.21 -1.43 -24.53
C PRO A 223 -4.45 -2.77 -24.51
N VAL A 224 -3.12 -2.76 -24.57
CA VAL A 224 -2.31 -3.99 -24.61
C VAL A 224 -1.37 -4.07 -23.42
N PHE A 225 -0.18 -3.49 -23.52
CA PHE A 225 0.77 -3.36 -22.41
C PHE A 225 0.52 -2.04 -21.66
N GLY A 226 0.75 -2.00 -20.35
CA GLY A 226 0.40 -0.83 -19.54
C GLY A 226 -1.10 -0.68 -19.30
N LYS A 227 -1.88 -1.77 -19.32
CA LYS A 227 -3.28 -1.75 -18.89
C LYS A 227 -3.37 -1.21 -17.47
N LEU A 228 -4.30 -0.29 -17.21
CA LEU A 228 -4.40 0.39 -15.91
C LEU A 228 -4.56 -0.62 -14.76
N HIS A 229 -5.44 -1.63 -14.89
CA HIS A 229 -5.60 -2.66 -13.87
C HIS A 229 -4.34 -3.52 -13.68
N ALA A 230 -3.58 -3.79 -14.72
CA ALA A 230 -2.33 -4.56 -14.61
C ALA A 230 -1.24 -3.73 -13.89
N SER A 231 -1.18 -2.44 -14.14
CA SER A 231 -0.25 -1.52 -13.45
C SER A 231 -0.65 -1.31 -11.99
N LEU A 232 -1.94 -1.18 -11.69
CA LEU A 232 -2.46 -1.16 -10.32
C LEU A 232 -2.14 -2.47 -9.61
N ALA A 233 -2.36 -3.62 -10.25
CA ALA A 233 -2.01 -4.93 -9.67
C ALA A 233 -0.52 -5.05 -9.38
N SER A 234 0.35 -4.64 -10.31
CA SER A 234 1.80 -4.62 -10.11
C SER A 234 2.20 -3.72 -8.94
N ALA A 235 1.61 -2.52 -8.86
CA ALA A 235 1.83 -1.60 -7.76
C ALA A 235 1.45 -2.22 -6.41
N MET A 236 0.26 -2.82 -6.31
CA MET A 236 -0.26 -3.43 -5.08
C MET A 236 0.52 -4.67 -4.68
N LEU A 237 0.84 -5.57 -5.62
CA LEU A 237 1.61 -6.79 -5.35
C LEU A 237 3.08 -6.51 -5.02
N SER A 238 3.58 -5.31 -5.30
CA SER A 238 4.88 -4.84 -4.83
C SER A 238 4.91 -4.46 -3.34
N ILE A 239 3.75 -4.32 -2.70
CA ILE A 239 3.65 -4.01 -1.27
C ILE A 239 4.00 -5.26 -0.46
N ASN A 240 4.75 -5.08 0.62
CA ASN A 240 5.12 -6.17 1.53
C ASN A 240 3.88 -6.92 2.03
N ALA A 241 3.94 -8.24 2.07
CA ALA A 241 2.87 -9.16 2.49
C ALA A 241 1.64 -9.22 1.57
N ALA A 242 1.53 -8.44 0.50
CA ALA A 242 0.47 -8.58 -0.50
C ALA A 242 0.54 -9.96 -1.19
N LYS A 243 -0.62 -10.59 -1.41
CA LYS A 243 -0.75 -11.95 -1.96
C LYS A 243 -1.68 -12.06 -3.14
N ALA A 244 -2.70 -11.20 -3.20
CA ALA A 244 -3.64 -11.19 -4.31
C ALA A 244 -4.14 -9.76 -4.58
N PHE A 245 -4.57 -9.56 -5.80
CA PHE A 245 -5.23 -8.35 -6.28
C PHE A 245 -6.45 -8.76 -7.08
N GLU A 246 -7.56 -8.06 -6.84
CA GLU A 246 -8.82 -8.26 -7.55
C GLU A 246 -9.47 -6.90 -7.79
N TYR A 247 -10.05 -6.66 -8.97
CA TYR A 247 -10.74 -5.40 -9.29
C TYR A 247 -12.11 -5.64 -9.88
N GLY A 248 -13.01 -4.68 -9.73
CA GLY A 248 -14.41 -4.85 -10.12
C GLY A 248 -15.05 -6.04 -9.42
N ASP A 249 -15.90 -6.77 -10.12
CA ASP A 249 -16.51 -7.98 -9.60
C ASP A 249 -15.52 -9.17 -9.46
N GLY A 250 -14.36 -9.12 -10.13
CA GLY A 250 -13.30 -10.10 -9.98
C GLY A 250 -13.80 -11.54 -10.04
N PHE A 251 -13.47 -12.37 -9.02
CA PHE A 251 -13.89 -13.76 -8.96
C PHE A 251 -15.42 -13.94 -8.80
N LYS A 252 -16.14 -12.97 -8.26
CA LYS A 252 -17.59 -13.03 -8.14
C LYS A 252 -18.27 -13.05 -9.51
N GLY A 253 -17.75 -12.25 -10.45
CA GLY A 253 -18.26 -12.14 -11.81
C GLY A 253 -18.19 -13.43 -12.62
N LEU A 254 -17.30 -14.37 -12.26
CA LEU A 254 -17.17 -15.66 -12.97
C LEU A 254 -18.41 -16.55 -12.90
N LYS A 255 -19.32 -16.29 -11.96
CA LYS A 255 -20.56 -17.03 -11.77
C LYS A 255 -21.70 -16.49 -12.64
N GLN A 256 -21.51 -15.37 -13.32
CA GLN A 256 -22.50 -14.66 -14.12
C GLN A 256 -22.27 -14.90 -15.62
N LYS A 257 -23.37 -14.80 -16.39
CA LYS A 257 -23.27 -14.82 -17.86
C LYS A 257 -22.77 -13.47 -18.37
N GLY A 258 -22.19 -13.44 -19.57
CA GLY A 258 -21.72 -12.18 -20.17
C GLY A 258 -22.79 -11.10 -20.25
N SER A 259 -24.03 -11.46 -20.54
CA SER A 259 -25.18 -10.51 -20.57
C SER A 259 -25.51 -9.91 -19.20
N GLU A 260 -25.17 -10.60 -18.11
CA GLU A 260 -25.37 -10.14 -16.73
C GLU A 260 -24.19 -9.29 -16.24
N GLN A 261 -22.98 -9.58 -16.78
CA GLN A 261 -21.74 -8.84 -16.47
C GLN A 261 -21.55 -7.56 -17.28
N ASN A 262 -22.25 -7.42 -18.41
CA ASN A 262 -22.07 -6.24 -19.27
C ASN A 262 -22.58 -4.97 -18.58
N ASP A 263 -21.72 -4.01 -18.39
CA ASP A 263 -22.05 -2.66 -17.92
C ASP A 263 -22.72 -1.88 -19.06
N VAL A 264 -24.04 -1.78 -19.04
CA VAL A 264 -24.83 -1.16 -20.11
C VAL A 264 -24.63 0.34 -20.12
N PHE A 265 -24.20 0.89 -21.26
CA PHE A 265 -24.07 2.34 -21.43
C PHE A 265 -25.42 3.05 -21.49
N PHE A 266 -25.48 4.25 -20.95
CA PHE A 266 -26.62 5.15 -21.08
C PHE A 266 -26.17 6.61 -21.15
N ASN A 267 -27.04 7.46 -21.67
CA ASN A 267 -26.79 8.90 -21.71
C ASN A 267 -27.35 9.56 -20.42
N ASN A 268 -26.47 10.08 -19.61
CA ASN A 268 -26.81 10.87 -18.42
C ASN A 268 -26.58 12.36 -18.71
N CYS A 269 -27.61 13.07 -19.18
CA CYS A 269 -27.55 14.51 -19.46
C CYS A 269 -26.34 14.92 -20.34
N GLY A 270 -26.09 14.17 -21.41
CA GLY A 270 -25.00 14.43 -22.36
C GLY A 270 -23.69 13.74 -22.00
N ARG A 271 -23.60 13.04 -20.88
CA ARG A 271 -22.47 12.19 -20.49
C ARG A 271 -22.80 10.72 -20.72
N ILE A 272 -21.85 9.98 -21.27
CA ILE A 272 -21.97 8.53 -21.39
C ILE A 272 -21.49 7.91 -20.08
N GLU A 273 -22.35 7.16 -19.43
CA GLU A 273 -22.08 6.45 -18.18
C GLU A 273 -22.53 4.99 -18.28
N THR A 274 -22.21 4.15 -17.31
CA THR A 274 -22.67 2.77 -17.23
C THR A 274 -23.69 2.60 -16.09
N LYS A 275 -24.71 1.77 -16.29
CA LYS A 275 -25.76 1.49 -15.28
C LYS A 275 -25.25 0.69 -14.10
N THR A 276 -24.24 -0.14 -14.35
CA THR A 276 -23.54 -0.99 -13.37
C THR A 276 -22.05 -0.72 -13.48
N ASN A 277 -21.26 -1.24 -12.57
CA ASN A 277 -19.81 -1.08 -12.58
C ASN A 277 -19.11 -2.41 -12.26
N HIS A 278 -19.52 -3.49 -12.93
CA HIS A 278 -18.93 -4.83 -12.79
C HIS A 278 -17.47 -4.83 -13.21
N SER A 279 -17.12 -4.04 -14.24
CA SER A 279 -15.77 -3.87 -14.74
C SER A 279 -14.85 -3.04 -13.80
N GLY A 280 -15.38 -2.49 -12.71
CA GLY A 280 -14.59 -1.75 -11.73
C GLY A 280 -13.91 -0.50 -12.28
N GLY A 281 -14.59 0.25 -13.17
CA GLY A 281 -14.12 1.52 -13.72
C GLY A 281 -13.06 1.38 -14.83
N ILE A 282 -12.75 0.16 -15.28
CA ILE A 282 -11.68 -0.09 -16.25
C ILE A 282 -12.19 -1.07 -17.32
N GLN A 283 -12.26 -0.63 -18.58
CA GLN A 283 -12.64 -1.44 -19.73
C GLN A 283 -11.48 -1.53 -20.72
N SER A 284 -11.15 -2.74 -21.17
CA SER A 284 -10.01 -3.01 -22.07
C SER A 284 -8.65 -2.46 -21.61
N GLY A 285 -8.49 -2.21 -20.30
CA GLY A 285 -7.27 -1.66 -19.71
C GLY A 285 -7.26 -0.13 -19.57
N ILE A 286 -8.35 0.53 -19.93
CA ILE A 286 -8.49 1.99 -19.95
C ILE A 286 -9.62 2.39 -19.00
N SER A 287 -9.43 3.47 -18.22
CA SER A 287 -10.47 4.00 -17.33
C SER A 287 -11.68 4.52 -18.13
N ASN A 288 -12.89 4.24 -17.63
CA ASN A 288 -14.14 4.60 -18.30
C ASN A 288 -14.91 5.74 -17.59
N GLY A 289 -14.32 6.39 -16.58
CA GLY A 289 -14.93 7.50 -15.84
C GLY A 289 -15.79 7.08 -14.65
N GLN A 290 -16.06 5.79 -14.48
CA GLN A 290 -16.70 5.26 -13.28
C GLN A 290 -15.68 5.13 -12.13
N ASP A 291 -16.18 4.93 -10.91
CA ASP A 291 -15.32 4.65 -9.76
C ASP A 291 -14.46 3.41 -10.04
N ILE A 292 -13.15 3.52 -9.83
CA ILE A 292 -12.26 2.37 -9.87
C ILE A 292 -12.20 1.78 -8.47
N PHE A 293 -12.52 0.49 -8.33
CA PHE A 293 -12.40 -0.20 -7.04
C PHE A 293 -11.70 -1.55 -7.18
N PHE A 294 -10.88 -1.86 -6.18
CA PHE A 294 -10.12 -3.10 -6.13
C PHE A 294 -9.84 -3.54 -4.70
N ARG A 295 -9.45 -4.79 -4.54
CA ARG A 295 -9.14 -5.44 -3.27
C ARG A 295 -7.72 -6.00 -3.29
N VAL A 296 -7.01 -5.86 -2.18
CA VAL A 296 -5.65 -6.39 -2.00
C VAL A 296 -5.63 -7.28 -0.76
N ALA A 297 -5.30 -8.56 -0.93
CA ALA A 297 -5.16 -9.49 0.16
C ALA A 297 -3.74 -9.47 0.73
N PHE A 298 -3.64 -9.43 2.05
CA PHE A 298 -2.39 -9.44 2.81
C PHE A 298 -2.30 -10.69 3.67
N LYS A 299 -1.18 -11.40 3.59
CA LYS A 299 -0.92 -12.54 4.47
C LYS A 299 -0.66 -12.09 5.92
N PRO A 300 -0.79 -12.99 6.91
CA PRO A 300 -0.26 -12.78 8.25
C PRO A 300 1.23 -12.41 8.22
N VAL A 301 1.69 -11.67 9.23
CA VAL A 301 3.12 -11.33 9.38
C VAL A 301 3.90 -12.62 9.64
N ALA A 302 5.02 -12.79 8.94
CA ALA A 302 5.82 -14.01 9.05
C ALA A 302 6.50 -14.21 10.41
N THR A 303 6.79 -13.11 11.13
CA THR A 303 7.45 -13.18 12.42
C THR A 303 6.40 -13.28 13.53
N VAL A 304 6.27 -14.47 14.11
CA VAL A 304 5.40 -14.78 15.26
C VAL A 304 6.23 -14.99 16.53
N LEU A 305 5.63 -14.77 17.71
CA LEU A 305 6.32 -14.91 19.00
C LEU A 305 6.25 -16.34 19.56
N MET A 306 5.57 -17.25 18.86
CA MET A 306 5.56 -18.68 19.15
C MET A 306 6.81 -19.36 18.62
N GLU A 307 7.19 -20.49 19.21
CA GLU A 307 8.26 -21.33 18.69
C GLU A 307 7.84 -21.98 17.37
N GLN A 308 8.73 -21.93 16.37
CA GLN A 308 8.53 -22.50 15.04
C GLN A 308 9.71 -23.38 14.66
N HIS A 309 9.45 -24.51 13.98
CA HIS A 309 10.48 -25.31 13.34
C HIS A 309 11.04 -24.59 12.11
N THR A 310 12.36 -24.68 11.92
CA THR A 310 13.07 -24.05 10.81
C THR A 310 14.43 -24.73 10.63
N VAL A 311 15.29 -24.11 9.81
CA VAL A 311 16.69 -24.53 9.63
C VAL A 311 17.65 -23.38 9.92
N ASN A 312 18.85 -23.70 10.36
CA ASN A 312 19.94 -22.73 10.49
C ASN A 312 20.62 -22.46 9.12
N ILE A 313 21.64 -21.59 9.13
CA ILE A 313 22.39 -21.23 7.90
C ILE A 313 23.16 -22.40 7.27
N ASP A 314 23.41 -23.47 8.03
CA ASP A 314 24.11 -24.69 7.58
C ASP A 314 23.11 -25.77 7.11
N GLY A 315 21.81 -25.48 7.11
CA GLY A 315 20.74 -26.40 6.70
C GLY A 315 20.34 -27.43 7.75
N ILE A 316 20.73 -27.24 9.01
CA ILE A 316 20.42 -28.15 10.11
C ILE A 316 19.08 -27.75 10.74
N ASP A 317 18.19 -28.74 10.94
CA ASP A 317 16.89 -28.54 11.59
C ASP A 317 17.05 -27.95 13.00
N THR A 318 16.27 -26.94 13.31
CA THR A 318 16.28 -26.22 14.59
C THR A 318 14.91 -25.64 14.90
N THR A 319 14.79 -24.98 16.02
CA THR A 319 13.61 -24.16 16.37
C THR A 319 14.00 -22.70 16.52
N LEU A 320 13.05 -21.81 16.25
CA LEU A 320 13.19 -20.39 16.45
C LEU A 320 11.98 -19.86 17.23
N LYS A 321 12.23 -19.22 18.35
CA LYS A 321 11.26 -18.36 19.02
C LYS A 321 11.70 -16.92 18.79
N ALA A 322 11.04 -16.24 17.85
CA ALA A 322 11.39 -14.87 17.51
C ALA A 322 11.15 -13.93 18.70
N ARG A 323 11.97 -12.91 18.78
CA ARG A 323 11.85 -11.81 19.75
C ARG A 323 11.62 -10.51 18.98
N GLY A 324 11.26 -9.45 19.68
CA GLY A 324 11.11 -8.12 19.09
C GLY A 324 9.65 -7.66 18.98
N ARG A 325 9.47 -6.53 18.32
CA ARG A 325 8.21 -5.78 18.27
C ARG A 325 7.63 -5.87 16.86
N HIS A 326 6.68 -6.79 16.66
CA HIS A 326 6.05 -7.04 15.36
C HIS A 326 4.58 -6.63 15.37
N ASP A 327 4.03 -6.31 14.19
CA ASP A 327 2.61 -6.03 14.04
C ASP A 327 1.82 -7.36 14.11
N PRO A 328 0.77 -7.49 14.92
CA PRO A 328 -0.12 -8.65 14.88
C PRO A 328 -0.97 -8.67 13.61
N CYS A 329 -1.21 -7.50 13.01
CA CYS A 329 -1.93 -7.33 11.77
C CYS A 329 -1.37 -6.12 11.01
N VAL A 330 -1.06 -6.28 9.72
CA VAL A 330 -0.47 -5.18 8.91
C VAL A 330 -1.52 -4.22 8.35
N LEU A 331 -2.81 -4.61 8.31
CA LEU A 331 -3.85 -3.91 7.54
C LEU A 331 -4.00 -2.43 7.92
N PRO A 332 -4.04 -2.02 9.19
CA PRO A 332 -4.16 -0.61 9.54
C PRO A 332 -3.06 0.28 8.94
N ARG A 333 -1.87 -0.30 8.77
CA ARG A 333 -0.71 0.38 8.17
C ARG A 333 -0.66 0.21 6.65
N ALA A 334 -1.24 -0.84 6.11
CA ALA A 334 -1.31 -1.10 4.67
C ALA A 334 -2.28 -0.14 3.96
N VAL A 335 -3.35 0.32 4.63
CA VAL A 335 -4.34 1.25 4.07
C VAL A 335 -3.69 2.47 3.40
N PRO A 336 -2.91 3.33 4.09
CA PRO A 336 -2.29 4.50 3.45
C PRO A 336 -1.23 4.11 2.40
N ILE A 337 -0.65 2.91 2.44
CA ILE A 337 0.31 2.44 1.45
C ILE A 337 -0.42 2.07 0.14
N VAL A 338 -1.57 1.40 0.24
CA VAL A 338 -2.43 1.07 -0.90
C VAL A 338 -2.90 2.37 -1.58
N GLU A 339 -3.37 3.35 -0.81
CA GLU A 339 -3.76 4.67 -1.34
C GLU A 339 -2.58 5.37 -2.03
N ALA A 340 -1.39 5.34 -1.44
CA ALA A 340 -0.19 5.97 -1.98
C ALA A 340 0.21 5.36 -3.33
N MET A 341 0.25 4.03 -3.42
CA MET A 341 0.60 3.33 -4.66
C MET A 341 -0.47 3.52 -5.75
N ALA A 342 -1.75 3.57 -5.38
CA ALA A 342 -2.84 3.92 -6.30
C ALA A 342 -2.67 5.35 -6.82
N ALA A 343 -2.38 6.33 -5.95
CA ALA A 343 -2.20 7.73 -6.32
C ALA A 343 -1.03 7.91 -7.29
N MET A 344 0.11 7.27 -7.01
CA MET A 344 1.26 7.32 -7.91
C MET A 344 0.93 6.72 -9.29
N THR A 345 0.22 5.59 -9.32
CA THR A 345 -0.17 4.93 -10.57
C THR A 345 -1.12 5.81 -11.38
N ILE A 346 -2.16 6.37 -10.77
CA ILE A 346 -3.14 7.23 -11.45
C ILE A 346 -2.48 8.52 -11.97
N LEU A 347 -1.63 9.17 -11.17
CA LEU A 347 -0.94 10.38 -11.60
C LEU A 347 0.04 10.09 -12.75
N ASP A 348 0.78 8.97 -12.69
CA ASP A 348 1.69 8.55 -13.76
C ASP A 348 0.94 8.35 -15.08
N PHE A 349 -0.18 7.63 -15.05
CA PHE A 349 -1.02 7.45 -16.24
C PHE A 349 -1.69 8.74 -16.71
N TYR A 350 -2.08 9.63 -15.80
CA TYR A 350 -2.58 10.95 -16.19
C TYR A 350 -1.52 11.75 -16.94
N LEU A 351 -0.28 11.75 -16.49
CA LEU A 351 0.82 12.43 -17.17
C LEU A 351 1.14 11.81 -18.54
N ILE A 352 1.07 10.48 -18.66
CA ILE A 352 1.22 9.77 -19.94
C ILE A 352 0.10 10.17 -20.89
N ASP A 353 -1.15 10.23 -20.42
CA ASP A 353 -2.31 10.56 -21.24
C ASP A 353 -2.21 11.97 -21.85
N ARG A 354 -1.60 12.92 -21.13
CA ARG A 354 -1.34 14.29 -21.64
C ARG A 354 -0.48 14.34 -22.90
N THR A 355 0.16 13.24 -23.27
CA THR A 355 0.96 13.12 -24.50
C THR A 355 0.25 12.34 -25.61
N THR A 356 -0.99 11.88 -25.38
CA THR A 356 -1.72 11.02 -26.32
C THR A 356 -2.41 11.80 -27.45
N GLN A 357 -2.84 13.01 -27.15
CA GLN A 357 -3.50 13.90 -28.13
C GLN A 357 -2.80 15.27 -28.13
N LEU A 358 -2.70 15.87 -29.33
CA LEU A 358 -2.15 17.20 -29.55
C LEU A 358 -3.22 18.28 -29.33
#